data_3addab3a0a2f15ea6bd263eef9d0dde7
#
_entry.id   3addab3a0a2f15ea6bd263eef9d0dde7
#
_cell.length_a   1.000
_cell.length_b   1.000
_cell.length_c   1.000
_cell.angle_alpha   90.00
_cell.angle_beta   90.00
_cell.angle_gamma   90.00
#
_symmetry.space_group_name_H-M   'P 1'
#
loop_
_entity.id
_entity.type
_entity.pdbx_description
1 polymer ?
#
loop_
_entity_poly.entity_id
_entity_poly.type
_entity_poly.pdbx_seq_one_letter_code
_entity_poly.pdbx_strand_id
1 'polypeptide(L)'
;MSVEENLRLMKTLDDAWNAGPGSPEWETFRKRHVDNVAVYWPGQPDPTRGIHNHDSEAVEFFKVFPDNHLVNNPYKIPFGQGDYTCSVADFTGTMKGPMKGADGKMIAPTNKKFHVEFCTVATWKDGAIVEERLNYDLMGLLKQIGVM
;
A
#
# COMPACT_ATOMS: atom_id res chain seq x y z
N MET A 1 4.28 22.63 3.04
CA MET A 1 4.83 22.06 1.79
C MET A 1 3.74 22.06 0.74
N SER A 2 4.10 22.17 -0.52
CA SER A 2 3.15 22.20 -1.63
C SER A 2 2.60 20.81 -1.97
N VAL A 3 1.50 20.77 -2.72
CA VAL A 3 0.95 19.52 -3.26
C VAL A 3 2.00 18.81 -4.13
N GLU A 4 2.71 19.55 -5.00
CA GLU A 4 3.75 18.99 -5.86
C GLU A 4 4.87 18.34 -5.07
N GLU A 5 5.29 18.98 -3.99
CA GLU A 5 6.34 18.41 -3.10
C GLU A 5 5.85 17.13 -2.43
N ASN A 6 4.62 17.13 -1.93
CA ASN A 6 4.04 15.96 -1.28
C ASN A 6 3.83 14.81 -2.27
N LEU A 7 3.43 15.12 -3.51
CA LEU A 7 3.33 14.10 -4.58
C LEU A 7 4.70 13.52 -4.93
N ARG A 8 5.73 14.36 -4.96
CA ARG A 8 7.11 13.89 -5.19
C ARG A 8 7.56 12.95 -4.07
N LEU A 9 7.23 13.30 -2.82
CA LEU A 9 7.55 12.44 -1.67
C LEU A 9 6.74 11.14 -1.69
N MET A 10 5.48 11.19 -2.14
CA MET A 10 4.66 10.00 -2.34
C MET A 10 5.31 9.04 -3.34
N LYS A 11 5.87 9.58 -4.43
CA LYS A 11 6.60 8.75 -5.39
C LYS A 11 7.79 8.04 -4.74
N THR A 12 8.55 8.74 -3.89
CA THR A 12 9.68 8.11 -3.19
C THR A 12 9.23 7.00 -2.23
N LEU A 13 8.06 7.17 -1.62
CA LEU A 13 7.46 6.14 -0.77
C LEU A 13 7.13 4.89 -1.57
N ASP A 14 6.48 5.05 -2.72
CA ASP A 14 6.09 3.92 -3.55
C ASP A 14 7.28 3.29 -4.29
N ASP A 15 8.33 4.06 -4.57
CA ASP A 15 9.60 3.49 -5.01
C ASP A 15 10.17 2.55 -3.95
N ALA A 16 10.11 2.95 -2.68
CA ALA A 16 10.55 2.11 -1.55
C ALA A 16 9.66 0.87 -1.41
N TRP A 17 8.34 1.03 -1.53
CA TRP A 17 7.41 -0.09 -1.52
C TRP A 17 7.76 -1.10 -2.62
N ASN A 18 7.98 -0.63 -3.85
CA ASN A 18 8.31 -1.49 -4.99
C ASN A 18 9.66 -2.21 -4.80
N ALA A 19 10.60 -1.60 -4.08
CA ALA A 19 11.87 -2.25 -3.73
C ALA A 19 11.67 -3.37 -2.70
N GLY A 20 10.68 -3.24 -1.83
CA GLY A 20 10.26 -4.26 -0.90
C GLY A 20 10.95 -4.25 0.45
N PRO A 21 10.35 -4.94 1.44
CA PRO A 21 10.97 -5.12 2.75
C PRO A 21 12.31 -5.84 2.65
N GLY A 22 13.27 -5.42 3.44
CA GLY A 22 14.63 -5.97 3.41
C GLY A 22 15.56 -5.28 2.43
N SER A 23 15.05 -4.41 1.55
CA SER A 23 15.89 -3.57 0.70
C SER A 23 16.41 -2.35 1.47
N PRO A 24 17.54 -1.76 1.04
CA PRO A 24 18.02 -0.50 1.65
C PRO A 24 17.01 0.64 1.52
N GLU A 25 16.22 0.64 0.44
CA GLU A 25 15.21 1.65 0.15
C GLU A 25 14.04 1.62 1.13
N TRP A 26 13.81 0.49 1.81
CA TRP A 26 12.68 0.33 2.74
C TRP A 26 12.70 1.30 3.91
N GLU A 27 13.86 1.84 4.24
CA GLU A 27 13.98 2.89 5.26
C GLU A 27 13.16 4.14 4.89
N THR A 28 13.07 4.46 3.59
CA THR A 28 12.25 5.57 3.10
C THR A 28 10.77 5.33 3.37
N PHE A 29 10.31 4.07 3.27
CA PHE A 29 8.92 3.72 3.63
C PHE A 29 8.63 4.15 5.09
N ARG A 30 9.51 3.84 6.02
CA ARG A 30 9.34 4.24 7.41
C ARG A 30 9.40 5.75 7.60
N LYS A 31 10.35 6.41 6.95
CA LYS A 31 10.57 7.86 7.10
C LYS A 31 9.43 8.71 6.55
N ARG A 32 8.67 8.20 5.60
CA ARG A 32 7.55 8.95 5.02
C ARG A 32 6.29 8.88 5.87
N HIS A 33 6.31 8.18 6.99
CA HIS A 33 5.20 8.13 7.93
C HIS A 33 5.64 8.67 9.29
N VAL A 34 4.72 9.37 9.99
CA VAL A 34 4.97 9.71 11.39
C VAL A 34 4.83 8.46 12.26
N ASP A 35 5.41 8.49 13.46
CA ASP A 35 5.43 7.31 14.33
C ASP A 35 4.01 6.82 14.68
N ASN A 36 3.07 7.72 14.87
CA ASN A 36 1.68 7.41 15.24
C ASN A 36 0.70 7.49 14.06
N VAL A 37 1.16 7.22 12.84
CA VAL A 37 0.33 7.26 11.64
C VAL A 37 -0.92 6.40 11.78
N ALA A 38 -2.03 6.85 11.20
CA ALA A 38 -3.25 6.07 11.07
C ALA A 38 -3.39 5.61 9.61
N VAL A 39 -3.50 4.31 9.39
CA VAL A 39 -3.59 3.72 8.04
C VAL A 39 -4.86 2.91 7.92
N TYR A 40 -5.70 3.29 6.96
CA TYR A 40 -6.95 2.59 6.65
C TYR A 40 -6.72 1.65 5.47
N TRP A 41 -6.90 0.34 5.72
CA TRP A 41 -6.81 -0.70 4.69
C TRP A 41 -8.20 -1.12 4.20
N PRO A 42 -8.32 -1.58 2.96
CA PRO A 42 -9.58 -2.16 2.48
C PRO A 42 -9.99 -3.36 3.33
N GLY A 43 -11.28 -3.43 3.66
CA GLY A 43 -11.84 -4.54 4.43
C GLY A 43 -11.62 -4.47 5.93
N GLN A 44 -10.98 -3.41 6.44
CA GLN A 44 -10.80 -3.19 7.88
C GLN A 44 -11.63 -1.99 8.33
N PRO A 45 -12.49 -2.15 9.33
CA PRO A 45 -13.33 -1.04 9.82
C PRO A 45 -12.52 0.01 10.58
N ASP A 46 -11.45 -0.41 11.28
CA ASP A 46 -10.61 0.46 12.09
C ASP A 46 -9.24 0.65 11.46
N PRO A 47 -8.60 1.81 11.63
CA PRO A 47 -7.26 2.00 11.09
C PRO A 47 -6.21 1.22 11.86
N THR A 48 -5.16 0.83 11.18
CA THR A 48 -3.92 0.41 11.80
C THR A 48 -3.22 1.64 12.34
N ARG A 49 -2.80 1.61 13.59
CA ARG A 49 -2.13 2.74 14.24
C ARG A 49 -0.67 2.44 14.49
N GLY A 50 0.17 3.39 14.11
CA GLY A 50 1.61 3.36 14.32
C GLY A 50 2.38 2.74 13.16
N ILE A 51 3.57 3.31 12.89
CA ILE A 51 4.43 2.86 11.79
C ILE A 51 4.92 1.43 11.99
N HIS A 52 5.13 1.01 13.23
CA HIS A 52 5.55 -0.35 13.55
C HIS A 52 4.54 -1.39 13.07
N ASN A 53 3.26 -1.15 13.37
CA ASN A 53 2.17 -2.04 12.95
C ASN A 53 1.96 -1.98 11.45
N HIS A 54 2.07 -0.80 10.85
CA HIS A 54 1.93 -0.64 9.40
C HIS A 54 3.08 -1.35 8.65
N ASP A 55 4.30 -1.24 9.15
CA ASP A 55 5.44 -1.97 8.61
C ASP A 55 5.21 -3.49 8.67
N SER A 56 4.72 -3.99 9.80
CA SER A 56 4.40 -5.41 9.94
C SER A 56 3.32 -5.88 8.96
N GLU A 57 2.28 -5.08 8.73
CA GLU A 57 1.25 -5.37 7.74
C GLU A 57 1.84 -5.44 6.32
N ALA A 58 2.71 -4.49 6.00
CA ALA A 58 3.37 -4.46 4.70
C ALA A 58 4.21 -5.72 4.49
N VAL A 59 4.98 -6.13 5.48
CA VAL A 59 5.78 -7.35 5.43
C VAL A 59 4.90 -8.59 5.18
N GLU A 60 3.77 -8.69 5.90
CA GLU A 60 2.82 -9.80 5.70
C GLU A 60 2.23 -9.79 4.28
N PHE A 61 1.90 -8.61 3.76
CA PHE A 61 1.39 -8.49 2.40
C PHE A 61 2.43 -9.00 1.38
N PHE A 62 3.70 -8.66 1.54
CA PHE A 62 4.76 -9.13 0.66
C PHE A 62 5.01 -10.64 0.75
N LYS A 63 4.69 -11.27 1.86
CA LYS A 63 4.77 -12.75 1.97
C LYS A 63 3.75 -13.44 1.07
N VAL A 64 2.58 -12.83 0.91
CA VAL A 64 1.52 -13.37 0.03
C VAL A 64 1.79 -13.00 -1.43
N PHE A 65 2.17 -11.75 -1.68
CA PHE A 65 2.38 -11.17 -3.01
C PHE A 65 3.79 -10.59 -3.14
N PRO A 66 4.83 -11.45 -3.21
CA PRO A 66 6.21 -10.95 -3.21
C PRO A 66 6.59 -10.11 -4.43
N ASP A 67 5.86 -10.26 -5.53
CA ASP A 67 6.07 -9.52 -6.78
C ASP A 67 5.11 -8.34 -6.96
N ASN A 68 4.39 -7.93 -5.89
CA ASN A 68 3.44 -6.83 -6.03
C ASN A 68 4.16 -5.53 -6.42
N HIS A 69 3.49 -4.74 -7.26
CA HIS A 69 4.10 -3.58 -7.86
C HIS A 69 3.06 -2.48 -8.11
N LEU A 70 3.41 -1.25 -7.70
CA LEU A 70 2.65 -0.04 -7.95
C LEU A 70 3.32 0.73 -9.10
N VAL A 71 2.56 1.04 -10.15
CA VAL A 71 3.08 1.84 -11.27
C VAL A 71 3.00 3.31 -10.87
N ASN A 72 4.14 3.91 -10.53
CA ASN A 72 4.24 5.28 -10.01
C ASN A 72 5.12 6.20 -10.87
N ASN A 73 5.43 5.83 -12.09
CA ASN A 73 6.31 6.63 -12.95
C ASN A 73 5.77 6.70 -14.38
N PRO A 74 4.77 7.54 -14.64
CA PRO A 74 4.03 8.35 -13.67
C PRO A 74 2.89 7.59 -13.01
N TYR A 75 2.29 8.19 -11.99
CA TYR A 75 0.98 7.74 -11.50
C TYR A 75 -0.08 7.94 -12.59
N LYS A 76 -1.07 7.07 -12.61
CA LYS A 76 -2.21 7.20 -13.53
C LYS A 76 -2.96 8.50 -13.27
N ILE A 77 -3.25 8.80 -12.01
CA ILE A 77 -3.94 10.02 -11.58
C ILE A 77 -3.26 10.57 -10.33
N PRO A 78 -2.45 11.64 -10.43
CA PRO A 78 -1.91 12.33 -9.26
C PRO A 78 -2.56 13.70 -9.13
N PHE A 79 -3.06 14.04 -7.92
CA PHE A 79 -3.55 15.39 -7.62
C PHE A 79 -3.59 15.61 -6.12
N GLY A 80 -3.92 16.82 -5.71
CA GLY A 80 -4.07 17.12 -4.30
C GLY A 80 -4.63 18.49 -4.03
N GLN A 81 -4.89 18.78 -2.77
CA GLN A 81 -5.35 20.07 -2.29
C GLN A 81 -4.89 20.23 -0.84
N GLY A 82 -4.26 21.38 -0.54
CA GLY A 82 -3.74 21.64 0.81
C GLY A 82 -2.72 20.57 1.23
N ASP A 83 -2.98 19.95 2.36
CA ASP A 83 -2.12 18.88 2.92
C ASP A 83 -2.48 17.49 2.40
N TYR A 84 -3.45 17.39 1.49
CA TYR A 84 -3.91 16.12 0.95
C TYR A 84 -3.33 15.85 -0.42
N THR A 85 -2.95 14.58 -0.65
CA THR A 85 -2.65 14.07 -1.98
C THR A 85 -3.52 12.85 -2.27
N CYS A 86 -3.83 12.69 -3.55
CA CYS A 86 -4.47 11.47 -4.07
C CYS A 86 -3.61 10.94 -5.20
N SER A 87 -3.23 9.68 -5.11
CA SER A 87 -2.47 9.00 -6.15
C SER A 87 -3.17 7.71 -6.53
N VAL A 88 -3.44 7.55 -7.83
CA VAL A 88 -4.02 6.31 -8.37
C VAL A 88 -2.94 5.63 -9.21
N ALA A 89 -2.68 4.37 -8.93
CA ALA A 89 -1.67 3.57 -9.61
C ALA A 89 -2.26 2.23 -10.03
N ASP A 90 -1.82 1.71 -11.17
CA ASP A 90 -2.06 0.31 -11.48
C ASP A 90 -1.26 -0.54 -10.48
N PHE A 91 -1.90 -1.55 -9.92
CA PHE A 91 -1.34 -2.41 -8.90
C PHE A 91 -1.50 -3.85 -9.31
N THR A 92 -0.40 -4.57 -9.37
CA THR A 92 -0.37 -5.97 -9.82
C THR A 92 0.37 -6.84 -8.83
N GLY A 93 0.10 -8.12 -8.88
CA GLY A 93 0.83 -9.09 -8.07
C GLY A 93 0.35 -10.50 -8.34
N THR A 94 1.06 -11.48 -7.77
CA THR A 94 0.76 -12.90 -7.88
C THR A 94 0.70 -13.52 -6.50
N MET A 95 -0.34 -14.30 -6.22
CA MET A 95 -0.45 -15.01 -4.95
C MET A 95 0.52 -16.18 -4.91
N LYS A 96 1.71 -15.94 -4.39
CA LYS A 96 2.80 -16.95 -4.28
C LYS A 96 2.98 -17.49 -2.88
N GLY A 97 2.40 -16.83 -1.88
CA GLY A 97 2.43 -17.28 -0.49
C GLY A 97 1.04 -17.60 0.04
N PRO A 98 0.97 -18.34 1.16
CA PRO A 98 -0.32 -18.68 1.75
C PRO A 98 -0.97 -17.44 2.37
N MET A 99 -2.31 -17.39 2.33
CA MET A 99 -3.10 -16.29 2.85
C MET A 99 -4.05 -16.80 3.93
N LYS A 100 -4.20 -16.04 5.01
CA LYS A 100 -5.17 -16.35 6.04
C LYS A 100 -6.58 -15.97 5.55
N GLY A 101 -7.48 -16.94 5.52
CA GLY A 101 -8.87 -16.72 5.14
C GLY A 101 -9.69 -16.10 6.28
N ALA A 102 -10.94 -15.72 5.96
CA ALA A 102 -11.87 -15.13 6.91
C ALA A 102 -12.20 -16.06 8.09
N ASP A 103 -12.15 -17.36 7.87
CA ASP A 103 -12.38 -18.39 8.90
C ASP A 103 -11.13 -18.69 9.75
N GLY A 104 -10.05 -17.96 9.53
CA GLY A 104 -8.76 -18.15 10.21
C GLY A 104 -7.90 -19.27 9.66
N LYS A 105 -8.40 -20.03 8.68
CA LYS A 105 -7.63 -21.10 8.04
C LYS A 105 -6.73 -20.54 6.96
N MET A 106 -5.57 -21.16 6.76
CA MET A 106 -4.64 -20.77 5.71
C MET A 106 -5.11 -21.29 4.34
N ILE A 107 -5.09 -20.41 3.36
CA ILE A 107 -5.39 -20.73 1.97
C ILE A 107 -4.05 -20.92 1.25
N ALA A 108 -3.88 -22.05 0.56
CA ALA A 108 -2.67 -22.33 -0.19
C ALA A 108 -2.51 -21.34 -1.36
N PRO A 109 -1.28 -21.00 -1.77
CA PRO A 109 -1.06 -20.09 -2.88
C PRO A 109 -1.65 -20.66 -4.18
N THR A 110 -2.38 -19.81 -4.91
CA THR A 110 -3.03 -20.19 -6.18
C THR A 110 -2.12 -19.96 -7.40
N ASN A 111 -1.08 -19.16 -7.24
CA ASN A 111 -0.21 -18.68 -8.33
C ASN A 111 -0.95 -17.87 -9.39
N LYS A 112 -2.12 -17.33 -9.05
CA LYS A 112 -2.91 -16.47 -9.93
C LYS A 112 -2.55 -15.01 -9.69
N LYS A 113 -2.71 -14.21 -10.75
CA LYS A 113 -2.36 -12.80 -10.75
C LYS A 113 -3.59 -11.94 -10.51
N PHE A 114 -3.35 -10.74 -9.92
CA PHE A 114 -4.36 -9.70 -9.84
C PHE A 114 -3.87 -8.42 -10.52
N HIS A 115 -4.81 -7.62 -10.96
CA HIS A 115 -4.60 -6.27 -11.47
C HIS A 115 -5.79 -5.42 -11.03
N VAL A 116 -5.52 -4.44 -10.16
CA VAL A 116 -6.51 -3.47 -9.69
C VAL A 116 -5.89 -2.08 -9.71
N GLU A 117 -6.73 -1.05 -9.55
CA GLU A 117 -6.23 0.29 -9.28
C GLU A 117 -6.10 0.50 -7.78
N PHE A 118 -4.97 1.05 -7.37
CA PHE A 118 -4.68 1.38 -5.98
C PHE A 118 -4.77 2.89 -5.81
N CYS A 119 -5.68 3.35 -4.96
CA CYS A 119 -5.88 4.77 -4.69
C CYS A 119 -5.44 5.07 -3.27
N THR A 120 -4.44 5.94 -3.12
CA THR A 120 -3.97 6.39 -1.81
C THR A 120 -4.37 7.84 -1.60
N VAL A 121 -5.12 8.09 -0.53
CA VAL A 121 -5.39 9.46 -0.06
C VAL A 121 -4.55 9.66 1.19
N ALA A 122 -3.58 10.55 1.12
CA ALA A 122 -2.64 10.80 2.21
C ALA A 122 -2.75 12.23 2.72
N THR A 123 -2.68 12.38 4.04
CA THR A 123 -2.56 13.68 4.71
C THR A 123 -1.12 13.85 5.16
N TRP A 124 -0.50 14.95 4.76
CA TRP A 124 0.92 15.23 4.97
C TRP A 124 1.14 16.31 6.03
N LYS A 125 2.24 16.18 6.76
CA LYS A 125 2.75 17.22 7.65
C LYS A 125 4.28 17.14 7.68
N ASP A 126 4.95 18.24 7.33
CA ASP A 126 6.41 18.35 7.37
C ASP A 126 7.14 17.19 6.66
N GLY A 127 6.63 16.79 5.50
CA GLY A 127 7.27 15.76 4.67
C GLY A 127 6.99 14.32 5.08
N ALA A 128 6.03 14.10 5.99
CA ALA A 128 5.63 12.77 6.41
C ALA A 128 4.09 12.63 6.44
N ILE A 129 3.61 11.42 6.24
CA ILE A 129 2.19 11.09 6.24
C ILE A 129 1.72 10.92 7.68
N VAL A 130 0.68 11.64 8.07
CA VAL A 130 0.05 11.53 9.40
C VAL A 130 -1.14 10.58 9.37
N GLU A 131 -1.80 10.47 8.23
CA GLU A 131 -2.96 9.60 8.02
C GLU A 131 -3.03 9.24 6.54
N GLU A 132 -3.32 7.98 6.23
CA GLU A 132 -3.53 7.58 4.84
C GLU A 132 -4.66 6.58 4.71
N ARG A 133 -5.36 6.67 3.59
CA ARG A 133 -6.41 5.74 3.20
C ARG A 133 -5.94 5.02 1.95
N LEU A 134 -5.88 3.70 2.07
CA LEU A 134 -5.48 2.80 1.01
C LEU A 134 -6.75 2.15 0.48
N ASN A 135 -7.04 2.34 -0.79
CA ASN A 135 -8.28 1.85 -1.39
C ASN A 135 -7.99 1.10 -2.67
N TYR A 136 -8.53 -0.09 -2.78
CA TYR A 136 -8.57 -0.88 -4.01
C TYR A 136 -9.75 -1.83 -3.93
N ASP A 137 -10.14 -2.39 -5.07
CA ASP A 137 -11.21 -3.37 -5.15
C ASP A 137 -10.76 -4.71 -4.55
N LEU A 138 -10.95 -4.86 -3.23
CA LEU A 138 -10.54 -6.07 -2.50
C LEU A 138 -11.29 -7.30 -3.02
N MET A 139 -12.60 -7.20 -3.24
CA MET A 139 -13.40 -8.30 -3.78
C MET A 139 -12.90 -8.75 -5.15
N GLY A 140 -12.63 -7.77 -6.02
CA GLY A 140 -12.08 -8.04 -7.35
C GLY A 140 -10.72 -8.72 -7.28
N LEU A 141 -9.85 -8.27 -6.38
CA LEU A 141 -8.56 -8.89 -6.16
C LEU A 141 -8.71 -10.34 -5.70
N LEU A 142 -9.54 -10.58 -4.70
CA LEU A 142 -9.77 -11.93 -4.16
C LEU A 142 -10.35 -12.89 -5.20
N LYS A 143 -11.26 -12.39 -6.05
CA LYS A 143 -11.80 -13.18 -7.17
C LYS A 143 -10.72 -13.50 -8.20
N GLN A 144 -9.89 -12.52 -8.56
CA GLN A 144 -8.83 -12.72 -9.55
C GLN A 144 -7.82 -13.77 -9.10
N ILE A 145 -7.46 -13.80 -7.83
CA ILE A 145 -6.51 -14.80 -7.31
C ILE A 145 -7.17 -16.14 -6.95
N GLY A 146 -8.49 -16.23 -7.09
CA GLY A 146 -9.20 -17.49 -6.94
C GLY A 146 -9.50 -17.93 -5.52
N VAL A 147 -9.51 -16.99 -4.56
CA VAL A 147 -9.84 -17.31 -3.14
C VAL A 147 -11.25 -16.87 -2.76
N MET A 148 -12.01 -16.39 -3.73
CA MET A 148 -13.40 -15.97 -3.53
C MET A 148 -14.26 -16.33 -4.75
#